data_9ae36b51be3659dd3056d4651a84f81c
#
_entry.id   9ae36b51be3659dd3056d4651a84f81c
#
_cell.length_a   1.000
_cell.length_b   1.000
_cell.length_c   1.000
_cell.angle_alpha   90.00
_cell.angle_beta   90.00
_cell.angle_gamma   90.00
#
_symmetry.space_group_name_H-M   'P 1'
#
loop_
_entity.id
_entity.type
_entity.pdbx_description
1 polymer ?
#
loop_
_entity_poly.entity_id
_entity_poly.type
_entity_poly.pdbx_seq_one_letter_code
_entity_poly.pdbx_strand_id
1 'polypeptide(L)'
;MLSLGTGELTRAIPYDEARTWGSALWIMSLLNCIFDGASKAADHRMRLFLGDHYLRLQTQLHYASDDMDDASRGNIRNLKQTAKELIEREEEALQRFLALDAPGELKGLAQ
;
A
#
# COMPACT_ATOMS: atom_id res chain seq x y z
N MET A 1 0.46 -15.30 -0.77
CA MET A 1 -0.38 -14.19 -1.29
C MET A 1 0.43 -12.90 -1.26
N LEU A 2 0.58 -12.24 -2.40
CA LEU A 2 1.21 -10.92 -2.51
C LEU A 2 0.11 -9.85 -2.60
N SER A 3 0.15 -8.86 -1.71
CA SER A 3 -0.76 -7.71 -1.68
C SER A 3 0.00 -6.44 -2.05
N LEU A 4 -0.44 -5.74 -3.07
CA LEU A 4 0.16 -4.48 -3.51
C LEU A 4 -0.75 -3.32 -3.14
N GLY A 5 -0.23 -2.35 -2.41
CA GLY A 5 -0.91 -1.10 -2.12
C GLY A 5 -0.65 -0.05 -3.21
N THR A 6 -1.56 0.88 -3.34
CA THR A 6 -1.48 1.97 -4.33
C THR A 6 -0.68 3.19 -3.84
N GLY A 7 -0.13 3.10 -2.65
CA GLY A 7 0.49 4.22 -1.94
C GLY A 7 -0.47 4.88 -0.95
N GLU A 8 0.08 5.44 0.10
CA GLU A 8 -0.67 6.17 1.13
C GLU A 8 -0.19 7.62 1.19
N LEU A 9 -1.12 8.55 1.26
CA LEU A 9 -0.83 9.93 1.54
C LEU A 9 -1.35 10.28 2.93
N THR A 10 -0.46 10.38 3.89
CA THR A 10 -0.82 10.81 5.24
C THR A 10 -0.87 12.33 5.27
N ARG A 11 -2.06 12.91 5.22
CA ARG A 11 -2.27 14.34 5.43
C ARG A 11 -2.72 14.55 6.88
N ALA A 12 -1.92 15.30 7.63
CA ALA A 12 -2.42 15.89 8.87
C ALA A 12 -3.46 16.95 8.51
N ILE A 13 -4.65 16.84 9.13
CA ILE A 13 -5.70 17.83 8.95
C ILE A 13 -5.45 18.97 9.96
N PRO A 14 -5.07 20.18 9.52
CA PRO A 14 -4.89 21.30 10.43
C PRO A 14 -6.24 21.67 11.08
N TYR A 15 -6.22 21.93 12.38
CA TYR A 15 -7.43 22.28 13.12
C TYR A 15 -8.15 23.51 12.55
N ASP A 16 -7.38 24.53 12.17
CA ASP A 16 -7.93 25.79 11.63
C ASP A 16 -8.61 25.58 10.28
N GLU A 17 -8.11 24.67 9.47
CA GLU A 17 -8.72 24.31 8.19
C GLU A 17 -9.96 23.46 8.39
N ALA A 18 -9.91 22.46 9.25
CA ALA A 18 -11.04 21.59 9.56
C ALA A 18 -12.26 22.36 10.14
N ARG A 19 -11.99 23.43 10.88
CA ARG A 19 -13.02 24.28 11.47
C ARG A 19 -13.87 25.02 10.44
N THR A 20 -13.33 25.30 9.26
CA THR A 20 -14.02 26.01 8.18
C THR A 20 -14.71 25.08 7.18
N TRP A 21 -14.54 23.75 7.35
CA TRP A 21 -15.09 22.77 6.44
C TRP A 21 -16.60 22.67 6.53
N GLY A 22 -17.26 22.65 5.37
CA GLY A 22 -18.67 22.27 5.27
C GLY A 22 -18.83 20.75 5.36
N SER A 23 -20.09 20.31 5.50
CA SER A 23 -20.46 18.90 5.66
C SER A 23 -19.84 17.98 4.61
N ALA A 24 -19.71 18.43 3.35
CA ALA A 24 -19.18 17.62 2.26
C ALA A 24 -17.69 17.28 2.46
N LEU A 25 -16.87 18.25 2.90
CA LEU A 25 -15.44 18.00 3.14
C LEU A 25 -15.21 17.10 4.35
N TRP A 26 -16.05 17.22 5.39
CA TRP A 26 -16.01 16.32 6.53
C TRP A 26 -16.35 14.88 6.15
N ILE A 27 -17.36 14.68 5.30
CA ILE A 27 -17.74 13.34 4.83
C ILE A 27 -16.60 12.69 4.07
N MET A 28 -15.92 13.40 3.17
CA MET A 28 -14.78 12.87 2.43
C MET A 28 -13.62 12.47 3.34
N SER A 29 -13.31 13.28 4.34
CA SER A 29 -12.25 12.96 5.31
C SER A 29 -12.59 11.75 6.17
N LEU A 30 -13.84 11.62 6.61
CA LEU A 30 -14.30 10.45 7.36
C LEU A 30 -14.27 9.18 6.51
N LEU A 31 -14.69 9.23 5.24
CA LEU A 31 -14.61 8.10 4.33
C LEU A 31 -13.16 7.64 4.12
N ASN A 32 -12.22 8.57 3.95
CA ASN A 32 -10.81 8.22 3.82
C ASN A 32 -10.28 7.52 5.08
N CYS A 33 -10.65 8.00 6.28
CA CYS A 33 -10.29 7.32 7.54
C CYS A 33 -10.88 5.92 7.63
N ILE A 34 -12.15 5.72 7.21
CA ILE A 34 -12.81 4.42 7.23
C ILE A 34 -12.11 3.44 6.27
N PHE A 35 -11.81 3.88 5.04
CA PHE A 35 -11.12 3.05 4.06
C PHE A 35 -9.70 2.68 4.50
N ASP A 36 -8.96 3.62 5.08
CA ASP A 36 -7.63 3.35 5.63
C ASP A 36 -7.70 2.34 6.78
N GLY A 37 -8.62 2.53 7.71
CA GLY A 37 -8.85 1.60 8.82
C GLY A 37 -9.25 0.20 8.36
N ALA A 38 -10.13 0.09 7.37
CA ALA A 38 -10.55 -1.18 6.78
C ALA A 38 -9.38 -1.90 6.09
N SER A 39 -8.54 -1.17 5.36
CA SER A 39 -7.35 -1.70 4.70
C SER A 39 -6.34 -2.25 5.71
N LYS A 40 -6.06 -1.52 6.77
CA LYS A 40 -5.16 -1.95 7.86
C LYS A 40 -5.69 -3.17 8.61
N ALA A 41 -7.00 -3.22 8.87
CA ALA A 41 -7.63 -4.38 9.50
C ALA A 41 -7.56 -5.63 8.61
N ALA A 42 -7.74 -5.48 7.31
CA ALA A 42 -7.60 -6.57 6.35
C ALA A 42 -6.16 -7.10 6.28
N ASP A 43 -5.18 -6.21 6.23
CA ASP A 43 -3.75 -6.56 6.26
C ASP A 43 -3.40 -7.36 7.53
N HIS A 44 -3.82 -6.87 8.68
CA HIS A 44 -3.57 -7.56 9.95
C HIS A 44 -4.18 -8.97 9.97
N ARG A 45 -5.43 -9.12 9.52
CA ARG A 45 -6.09 -10.43 9.44
C ARG A 45 -5.36 -11.38 8.49
N MET A 46 -4.95 -10.90 7.31
CA MET A 46 -4.22 -11.74 6.35
C MET A 46 -2.88 -12.21 6.89
N ARG A 47 -2.15 -11.37 7.64
CA ARG A 47 -0.93 -11.76 8.35
C ARG A 47 -1.17 -12.88 9.36
N LEU A 48 -2.26 -12.79 10.12
CA LEU A 48 -2.63 -13.82 11.09
C LEU A 48 -2.99 -15.16 10.42
N PHE A 49 -3.69 -15.13 9.29
CA PHE A 49 -4.13 -16.34 8.60
C PHE A 49 -3.04 -17.00 7.77
N LEU A 50 -2.24 -16.23 7.07
CA LEU A 50 -1.30 -16.72 6.07
C LEU A 50 0.17 -16.74 6.55
N GLY A 51 0.48 -16.03 7.65
CA GLY A 51 1.85 -15.97 8.18
C GLY A 51 2.87 -15.59 7.11
N ASP A 52 3.90 -16.41 6.97
CA ASP A 52 5.00 -16.18 6.02
C ASP A 52 4.57 -16.24 4.53
N HIS A 53 3.41 -16.84 4.24
CA HIS A 53 2.83 -16.88 2.90
C HIS A 53 2.07 -15.61 2.51
N TYR A 54 2.17 -14.55 3.31
CA TYR A 54 1.59 -13.25 3.04
C TYR A 54 2.65 -12.15 3.06
N LEU A 55 2.74 -11.42 1.97
CA LEU A 55 3.56 -10.21 1.88
C LEU A 55 2.69 -9.04 1.37
N ARG A 56 2.71 -7.93 2.08
CA ARG A 56 2.10 -6.67 1.63
C ARG A 56 3.19 -5.64 1.38
N LEU A 57 3.19 -5.12 0.16
CA LEU A 57 4.04 -4.00 -0.24
C LEU A 57 3.19 -2.73 -0.27
N GLN A 58 3.56 -1.77 0.55
CA GLN A 58 2.90 -0.46 0.66
C GLN A 58 3.96 0.61 0.95
N THR A 59 3.73 1.81 0.44
CA THR A 59 4.63 2.95 0.63
C THR A 59 3.85 4.23 0.81
N GLN A 60 4.51 5.24 1.39
CA GLN A 60 3.96 6.58 1.46
C GLN A 60 4.33 7.37 0.20
N LEU A 61 3.39 8.17 -0.29
CA LEU A 61 3.59 9.07 -1.41
C LEU A 61 4.16 10.40 -0.89
N HIS A 62 5.46 10.62 -1.06
CA HIS A 62 6.11 11.85 -0.63
C HIS A 62 6.11 12.93 -1.72
N TYR A 63 6.15 12.52 -2.98
CA TYR A 63 6.30 13.42 -4.12
C TYR A 63 5.22 13.26 -5.16
N ALA A 64 4.48 12.17 -5.09
CA ALA A 64 3.42 11.85 -6.03
C ALA A 64 2.06 12.23 -5.48
N SER A 65 1.13 12.62 -6.37
CA SER A 65 -0.27 12.83 -6.04
C SER A 65 -0.99 11.49 -5.86
N ASP A 66 -1.97 11.47 -4.98
CA ASP A 66 -2.92 10.38 -4.79
C ASP A 66 -4.18 10.53 -5.67
N ASP A 67 -4.28 11.61 -6.43
CA ASP A 67 -5.37 11.83 -7.37
C ASP A 67 -5.32 10.81 -8.51
N MET A 68 -6.35 10.00 -8.65
CA MET A 68 -6.41 8.91 -9.62
C MET A 68 -6.41 9.38 -11.08
N ASP A 69 -6.78 10.64 -11.34
CA ASP A 69 -6.84 11.25 -12.66
C ASP A 69 -5.60 12.11 -12.98
N ASP A 70 -4.66 12.26 -12.05
CA ASP A 70 -3.41 12.99 -12.32
C ASP A 70 -2.44 12.15 -13.16
N ALA A 71 -2.66 12.12 -14.47
CA ALA A 71 -1.79 11.47 -15.45
C ALA A 71 -0.68 12.41 -15.98
N SER A 72 -0.32 13.47 -15.26
CA SER A 72 0.77 14.35 -15.64
C SER A 72 2.10 13.61 -15.71
N ARG A 73 2.97 14.02 -16.64
CA ARG A 73 4.31 13.40 -16.81
C ARG A 73 5.15 13.49 -15.54
N GLY A 74 4.97 14.58 -14.78
CA GLY A 74 5.63 14.79 -13.49
C GLY A 74 5.17 13.76 -12.47
N ASN A 75 3.86 13.59 -12.30
CA ASN A 75 3.30 12.63 -11.35
C ASN A 75 3.67 11.18 -11.71
N ILE A 76 3.57 10.80 -12.98
CA ILE A 76 3.99 9.46 -13.45
C ILE A 76 5.47 9.20 -13.13
N ARG A 77 6.35 10.19 -13.31
CA ARG A 77 7.77 10.06 -12.94
C ARG A 77 7.95 9.85 -11.45
N ASN A 78 7.25 10.61 -10.63
CA ASN A 78 7.30 10.51 -9.18
C ASN A 78 6.77 9.16 -8.67
N LEU A 79 5.67 8.66 -9.24
CA LEU A 79 5.14 7.34 -8.93
C LEU A 79 6.13 6.22 -9.28
N LYS A 80 6.77 6.31 -10.45
CA LYS A 80 7.82 5.35 -10.85
C LYS A 80 9.03 5.39 -9.91
N GLN A 81 9.43 6.56 -9.48
CA GLN A 81 10.53 6.71 -8.53
C GLN A 81 10.17 6.10 -7.17
N THR A 82 9.00 6.41 -6.65
CA THR A 82 8.49 5.84 -5.40
C THR A 82 8.41 4.31 -5.45
N ALA A 83 7.98 3.75 -6.59
CA ALA A 83 7.93 2.30 -6.79
C ALA A 83 9.33 1.67 -6.77
N LYS A 84 10.33 2.29 -7.37
CA LYS A 84 11.72 1.82 -7.33
C LYS A 84 12.27 1.81 -5.91
N GLU A 85 12.07 2.89 -5.17
CA GLU A 85 12.50 3.00 -3.77
C GLU A 85 11.82 1.93 -2.89
N LEU A 86 10.54 1.63 -3.13
CA LEU A 86 9.84 0.54 -2.45
C LEU A 86 10.48 -0.82 -2.76
N ILE A 87 10.76 -1.11 -4.03
CA ILE A 87 11.37 -2.38 -4.43
C ILE A 87 12.74 -2.55 -3.79
N GLU A 88 13.59 -1.53 -3.84
CA GLU A 88 14.91 -1.55 -3.23
C GLU A 88 14.86 -1.76 -1.71
N ARG A 89 13.93 -1.09 -1.04
CA ARG A 89 13.74 -1.23 0.41
C ARG A 89 13.24 -2.61 0.83
N GLU A 90 12.36 -3.20 0.06
CA GLU A 90 11.70 -4.47 0.39
C GLU A 90 12.28 -5.68 -0.36
N GLU A 91 13.42 -5.51 -1.02
CA GLU A 91 14.03 -6.54 -1.87
C GLU A 91 14.25 -7.87 -1.13
N GLU A 92 14.78 -7.82 0.08
CA GLU A 92 15.01 -9.05 0.88
C GLU A 92 13.71 -9.75 1.28
N ALA A 93 12.67 -8.98 1.63
CA ALA A 93 11.37 -9.55 1.99
C ALA A 93 10.70 -10.19 0.76
N LEU A 94 10.82 -9.52 -0.38
CA LEU A 94 10.30 -10.03 -1.65
C LEU A 94 11.02 -11.32 -2.09
N GLN A 95 12.33 -11.36 -2.01
CA GLN A 95 13.11 -12.57 -2.34
C GLN A 95 12.78 -13.73 -1.42
N ARG A 96 12.65 -13.51 -0.11
CA ARG A 96 12.22 -14.54 0.84
C ARG A 96 10.83 -15.06 0.50
N PHE A 97 9.89 -14.18 0.21
CA PHE A 97 8.53 -14.55 -0.16
C PHE A 97 8.50 -15.38 -1.45
N LEU A 98 9.24 -14.99 -2.48
CA LEU A 98 9.33 -15.73 -3.74
C LEU A 98 10.01 -17.09 -3.57
N ALA A 99 10.96 -17.21 -2.65
CA ALA A 99 11.61 -18.49 -2.35
C ALA A 99 10.67 -19.49 -1.67
N LEU A 100 9.71 -19.02 -0.85
CA LEU A 100 8.68 -19.88 -0.23
C LEU A 100 7.70 -20.46 -1.26
N ASP A 101 7.40 -19.70 -2.32
CA ASP A 101 6.47 -20.09 -3.41
C ASP A 101 7.21 -20.73 -4.61
N ALA A 102 8.52 -20.91 -4.54
CA ALA A 102 9.29 -21.50 -5.65
C ALA A 102 8.92 -22.97 -5.84
N PRO A 103 8.63 -23.42 -7.08
CA PRO A 103 8.12 -24.76 -7.38
C PRO A 103 9.09 -25.91 -7.13
N GLY A 104 10.15 -25.66 -6.36
CA GLY A 104 11.13 -26.69 -5.96
C GLY A 104 10.58 -27.77 -5.03
N GLU A 105 9.53 -27.48 -4.25
CA GLU A 105 8.93 -28.45 -3.34
C GLU A 105 7.95 -29.43 -4.02
N LEU A 106 7.40 -29.07 -5.20
CA LEU A 106 6.54 -29.99 -5.96
C LEU A 106 7.29 -31.16 -6.59
N LYS A 107 8.61 -31.08 -6.73
CA LYS A 107 9.42 -32.20 -7.21
C LYS A 107 9.52 -33.36 -6.20
N GLY A 108 9.32 -33.09 -4.92
CA GLY A 108 9.28 -34.13 -3.88
C GLY A 108 7.95 -34.89 -3.81
N LEU A 109 6.86 -34.34 -4.32
CA LEU A 109 5.52 -34.94 -4.30
C LEU A 109 5.20 -35.75 -5.57
N ALA A 110 6.02 -35.65 -6.62
CA ALA A 110 5.87 -36.36 -7.90
C ALA A 110 6.68 -37.67 -7.95
N GLN A 111 7.33 -38.05 -6.86
CA GLN A 111 7.95 -39.35 -6.64
C GLN A 111 7.16 -40.12 -5.58
#